data_c25566ec2d04bfc7a537cc934c9eb5c0
#
_entry.id   c25566ec2d04bfc7a537cc934c9eb5c0
#
_cell.length_a   1.000
_cell.length_b   1.000
_cell.length_c   1.000
_cell.angle_alpha   90.00
_cell.angle_beta   90.00
_cell.angle_gamma   90.00
#
_symmetry.space_group_name_H-M   'P 1'
#
loop_
_entity.id
_entity.type
_entity.pdbx_description
1 polymer ?
#
loop_
_entity_poly.entity_id
_entity_poly.type
_entity_poly.pdbx_seq_one_letter_code
_entity_poly.pdbx_strand_id
1 'polypeptide(L)'
;MIQGTMSNAGKSLLCAGLCRIFKQDGYRVAPFKSQNMALNSFITEDGLEMGRAQVAQAEAAGVAPQVEMNPILLKPTNDVGSQVIVNGEVLKNMSAREYFAYKKQLIPDIMKAFHKLEEENDIIVIEGAGSPAEINLKKNDI
;
A
#
# COMPACT_ATOMS: atom_id res chain seq x y z
N MET A 1 -1.40 -11.52 -6.13
CA MET A 1 -0.85 -10.96 -4.86
C MET A 1 0.46 -11.63 -4.53
N ILE A 2 1.46 -10.83 -4.13
CA ILE A 2 2.79 -11.30 -3.68
C ILE A 2 2.84 -11.24 -2.16
N GLN A 3 2.98 -12.38 -1.54
CA GLN A 3 3.12 -12.53 -0.08
C GLN A 3 4.55 -12.94 0.29
N GLY A 4 4.94 -12.69 1.52
CA GLY A 4 6.25 -13.10 2.03
C GLY A 4 6.14 -13.48 3.51
N THR A 5 6.97 -14.42 3.92
CA THR A 5 6.98 -14.95 5.29
C THR A 5 7.64 -14.01 6.31
N MET A 6 8.22 -12.91 5.85
CA MET A 6 8.89 -11.93 6.72
C MET A 6 8.94 -10.54 6.06
N SER A 7 9.21 -9.51 6.85
CA SER A 7 9.58 -8.19 6.36
C SER A 7 10.92 -8.25 5.62
N ASN A 8 11.11 -7.34 4.68
CA ASN A 8 12.35 -7.23 3.86
C ASN A 8 12.70 -8.50 3.04
N ALA A 9 11.71 -9.35 2.75
CA ALA A 9 11.88 -10.55 1.92
C ALA A 9 11.96 -10.26 0.40
N GLY A 10 12.05 -8.97 0.01
CA GLY A 10 12.14 -8.57 -1.39
C GLY A 10 10.79 -8.44 -2.13
N LYS A 11 9.65 -8.49 -1.42
CA LYS A 11 8.30 -8.36 -2.01
C LYS A 11 8.17 -7.12 -2.89
N SER A 12 8.57 -5.96 -2.38
CA SER A 12 8.42 -4.68 -3.09
C SER A 12 9.23 -4.66 -4.41
N LEU A 13 10.45 -5.24 -4.39
CA LEU A 13 11.27 -5.35 -5.59
C LEU A 13 10.64 -6.31 -6.60
N LEU A 14 10.12 -7.45 -6.16
CA LEU A 14 9.43 -8.41 -7.03
C LEU A 14 8.17 -7.81 -7.63
N CYS A 15 7.38 -7.05 -6.85
CA CYS A 15 6.22 -6.34 -7.36
C CYS A 15 6.61 -5.31 -8.44
N ALA A 16 7.68 -4.53 -8.22
CA ALA A 16 8.20 -3.60 -9.21
C ALA A 16 8.63 -4.31 -10.50
N GLY A 17 9.34 -5.45 -10.37
CA GLY A 17 9.74 -6.28 -11.52
C GLY A 17 8.55 -6.79 -12.31
N LEU A 18 7.50 -7.29 -11.64
CA LEU A 18 6.26 -7.74 -12.29
C LEU A 18 5.51 -6.59 -12.97
N CYS A 19 5.43 -5.42 -12.33
CA CYS A 19 4.86 -4.24 -12.96
C CYS A 19 5.59 -3.89 -14.26
N ARG A 20 6.93 -3.95 -14.26
CA ARG A 20 7.73 -3.70 -15.46
C ARG A 20 7.51 -4.74 -16.54
N ILE A 21 7.48 -6.03 -16.20
CA ILE A 21 7.28 -7.14 -17.16
C ILE A 21 5.91 -6.99 -17.82
N PHE A 22 4.83 -6.89 -17.06
CA PHE A 22 3.49 -6.76 -17.62
C PHE A 22 3.32 -5.47 -18.45
N LYS A 23 3.99 -4.38 -18.06
CA LYS A 23 4.04 -3.17 -18.88
C LYS A 23 4.73 -3.40 -20.22
N GLN A 24 5.84 -4.13 -20.22
CA GLN A 24 6.56 -4.49 -21.47
C GLN A 24 5.74 -5.42 -22.36
N ASP A 25 4.92 -6.28 -21.76
CA ASP A 25 3.98 -7.17 -22.47
C ASP A 25 2.74 -6.42 -23.02
N GLY A 26 2.64 -5.10 -22.78
CA GLY A 26 1.61 -4.23 -23.34
C GLY A 26 0.37 -4.05 -22.49
N TYR A 27 0.33 -4.56 -21.26
CA TYR A 27 -0.79 -4.37 -20.34
C TYR A 27 -0.77 -2.99 -19.67
N ARG A 28 -1.96 -2.49 -19.31
CA ARG A 28 -2.11 -1.39 -18.37
C ARG A 28 -1.98 -1.99 -16.97
N VAL A 29 -1.00 -1.53 -16.21
CA VAL A 29 -0.63 -2.14 -14.93
C VAL A 29 -0.56 -1.08 -13.84
N ALA A 30 -1.13 -1.37 -12.67
CA ALA A 30 -0.92 -0.59 -11.46
C ALA A 30 -0.43 -1.48 -10.30
N PRO A 31 0.46 -0.97 -9.44
CA PRO A 31 0.76 -1.60 -8.16
C PRO A 31 -0.34 -1.29 -7.15
N PHE A 32 -0.49 -2.15 -6.14
CA PHE A 32 -1.38 -1.90 -5.01
C PHE A 32 -0.82 -2.50 -3.73
N LYS A 33 -0.87 -1.73 -2.66
CA LYS A 33 -0.61 -2.20 -1.29
C LYS A 33 -1.59 -1.52 -0.36
N SER A 34 -2.53 -2.27 0.19
CA SER A 34 -3.61 -1.75 1.03
C SER A 34 -3.10 -0.90 2.19
N GLN A 35 -2.05 -1.37 2.87
CA GLN A 35 -1.43 -0.69 4.00
C GLN A 35 0.09 -0.76 3.90
N ASN A 36 0.77 0.37 4.08
CA ASN A 36 2.22 0.42 4.21
C ASN A 36 2.62 1.09 5.54
N MET A 37 3.69 0.60 6.15
CA MET A 37 4.31 1.23 7.30
C MET A 37 5.71 1.70 6.87
N ALA A 38 5.90 3.01 6.75
CA ALA A 38 7.16 3.58 6.29
C ALA A 38 7.35 5.01 6.81
N LEU A 39 8.59 5.36 7.14
CA LEU A 39 8.98 6.74 7.43
C LEU A 39 9.10 7.57 6.15
N ASN A 40 9.57 6.94 5.06
CA ASN A 40 9.77 7.62 3.79
C ASN A 40 8.46 7.63 2.99
N SER A 41 7.99 8.81 2.71
CA SER A 41 6.82 9.08 1.89
C SER A 41 7.16 9.92 0.65
N PHE A 42 6.18 10.08 -0.20
CA PHE A 42 6.22 10.88 -1.43
C PHE A 42 4.93 11.69 -1.50
N ILE A 43 5.02 12.90 -2.02
CA ILE A 43 3.87 13.75 -2.31
C ILE A 43 3.58 13.65 -3.81
N THR A 44 2.37 13.24 -4.15
CA THR A 44 1.89 13.17 -5.53
C THR A 44 1.70 14.56 -6.12
N GLU A 45 1.47 14.64 -7.44
CA GLU A 45 1.19 15.92 -8.13
C GLU A 45 -0.05 16.63 -7.56
N ASP A 46 -1.03 15.86 -7.04
CA ASP A 46 -2.24 16.38 -6.39
C ASP A 46 -2.00 16.83 -4.93
N GLY A 47 -0.77 16.75 -4.43
CA GLY A 47 -0.41 17.15 -3.06
C GLY A 47 -0.73 16.11 -1.99
N LEU A 48 -1.03 14.86 -2.38
CA LEU A 48 -1.40 13.77 -1.50
C LEU A 48 -0.19 12.88 -1.14
N GLU A 49 -0.19 12.30 0.05
CA GLU A 49 0.95 11.55 0.58
C GLU A 49 0.78 10.03 0.43
N MET A 50 1.82 9.35 -0.09
CA MET A 50 1.84 7.89 -0.23
C MET A 50 3.22 7.29 0.08
N GLY A 51 3.29 5.97 0.24
CA GLY A 51 4.53 5.25 0.52
C GLY A 51 5.50 5.26 -0.67
N ARG A 52 6.79 5.53 -0.40
CA ARG A 52 7.83 5.62 -1.44
C ARG A 52 8.03 4.30 -2.22
N ALA A 53 7.80 3.15 -1.58
CA ALA A 53 7.93 1.86 -2.26
C ALA A 53 6.91 1.70 -3.41
N GLN A 54 5.69 2.17 -3.23
CA GLN A 54 4.64 2.12 -4.26
C GLN A 54 4.90 3.13 -5.39
N VAL A 55 5.58 4.23 -5.10
CA VAL A 55 6.07 5.16 -6.15
C VAL A 55 7.05 4.45 -7.09
N ALA A 56 8.05 3.74 -6.55
CA ALA A 56 8.99 2.99 -7.38
C ALA A 56 8.30 1.89 -8.21
N GLN A 57 7.23 1.29 -7.69
CA GLN A 57 6.43 0.31 -8.41
C GLN A 57 5.59 0.97 -9.52
N ALA A 58 5.03 2.17 -9.29
CA ALA A 58 4.34 2.96 -10.30
C ALA A 58 5.29 3.40 -11.42
N GLU A 59 6.49 3.87 -11.08
CA GLU A 59 7.55 4.20 -12.03
C GLU A 59 7.93 2.98 -12.89
N ALA A 60 8.02 1.79 -12.28
CA ALA A 60 8.28 0.54 -12.99
C ALA A 60 7.14 0.17 -13.96
N ALA A 61 5.89 0.42 -13.55
CA ALA A 61 4.70 0.26 -14.42
C ALA A 61 4.59 1.35 -15.50
N GLY A 62 5.39 2.43 -15.40
CA GLY A 62 5.33 3.56 -16.35
C GLY A 62 4.06 4.40 -16.20
N VAL A 63 3.55 4.52 -14.98
CA VAL A 63 2.37 5.32 -14.64
C VAL A 63 2.70 6.33 -13.54
N ALA A 64 1.95 7.42 -13.49
CA ALA A 64 2.08 8.40 -12.41
C ALA A 64 1.69 7.77 -11.06
N PRO A 65 2.42 8.06 -9.97
CA PRO A 65 2.02 7.63 -8.64
C PRO A 65 0.67 8.23 -8.24
N GLN A 66 -0.24 7.38 -7.77
CA GLN A 66 -1.56 7.75 -7.28
C GLN A 66 -1.77 7.18 -5.87
N VAL A 67 -2.45 7.91 -5.01
CA VAL A 67 -2.66 7.49 -3.61
C VAL A 67 -3.46 6.20 -3.49
N GLU A 68 -4.30 5.90 -4.47
CA GLU A 68 -5.04 4.65 -4.56
C GLU A 68 -4.13 3.42 -4.59
N MET A 69 -2.88 3.56 -5.03
CA MET A 69 -1.89 2.49 -5.01
C MET A 69 -1.42 2.15 -3.59
N ASN A 70 -1.60 3.08 -2.62
CA ASN A 70 -1.31 2.90 -1.20
C ASN A 70 -2.28 3.71 -0.34
N PRO A 71 -3.54 3.27 -0.22
CA PRO A 71 -4.58 4.06 0.46
C PRO A 71 -4.32 4.28 1.95
N ILE A 72 -3.61 3.37 2.63
CA ILE A 72 -3.27 3.52 4.04
C ILE A 72 -1.76 3.56 4.23
N LEU A 73 -1.26 4.69 4.75
CA LEU A 73 0.13 4.84 5.14
C LEU A 73 0.23 5.11 6.64
N LEU A 74 1.05 4.32 7.31
CA LEU A 74 1.37 4.49 8.73
C LEU A 74 2.80 5.04 8.84
N LYS A 75 2.95 6.24 9.39
CA LYS A 75 4.25 6.85 9.68
C LYS A 75 4.52 6.73 11.18
N PRO A 76 5.44 5.87 11.62
CA PRO A 76 5.84 5.82 13.03
C PRO A 76 6.25 7.21 13.52
N THR A 77 5.70 7.66 14.63
CA THR A 77 5.98 8.99 15.19
C THR A 77 6.92 8.95 16.38
N ASN A 78 6.71 8.04 17.31
CA ASN A 78 7.51 7.80 18.49
C ASN A 78 7.35 6.34 18.90
N ASP A 79 7.91 5.92 20.05
CA ASP A 79 7.90 4.53 20.53
C ASP A 79 6.49 3.93 20.73
N VAL A 80 5.42 4.72 20.62
CA VAL A 80 4.07 4.31 21.05
C VAL A 80 3.00 4.44 19.97
N GLY A 81 3.28 5.04 18.79
CA GLY A 81 2.21 5.30 17.82
C GLY A 81 2.66 5.63 16.41
N SER A 82 1.67 5.82 15.55
CA SER A 82 1.87 6.22 14.16
C SER A 82 0.89 7.32 13.77
N GLN A 83 1.34 8.21 12.91
CA GLN A 83 0.45 9.06 12.14
C GLN A 83 -0.23 8.20 11.08
N VAL A 84 -1.54 8.16 11.11
CA VAL A 84 -2.36 7.42 10.15
C VAL A 84 -2.77 8.36 9.03
N ILE A 85 -2.40 8.00 7.80
CA ILE A 85 -2.73 8.71 6.59
C ILE A 85 -3.66 7.83 5.77
N VAL A 86 -4.79 8.39 5.34
CA VAL A 86 -5.83 7.70 4.56
C VAL A 86 -6.04 8.46 3.26
N ASN A 87 -5.90 7.77 2.14
CA ASN A 87 -6.01 8.35 0.79
C ASN A 87 -5.19 9.64 0.62
N GLY A 88 -3.99 9.65 1.22
CA GLY A 88 -3.03 10.74 1.12
C GLY A 88 -3.21 11.88 2.12
N GLU A 89 -4.24 11.87 2.94
CA GLU A 89 -4.51 12.90 3.94
C GLU A 89 -4.32 12.37 5.37
N VAL A 90 -3.77 13.22 6.24
CA VAL A 90 -3.57 12.86 7.65
C VAL A 90 -4.92 12.73 8.34
N LEU A 91 -5.25 11.53 8.81
CA LEU A 91 -6.43 11.30 9.63
C LEU A 91 -6.20 11.72 11.08
N LYS A 92 -5.27 11.08 11.75
CA LYS A 92 -4.82 11.39 13.13
C LYS A 92 -3.63 10.53 13.56
N ASN A 93 -3.04 10.87 14.70
CA ASN A 93 -2.10 10.00 15.38
C ASN A 93 -2.87 8.94 16.19
N MET A 94 -2.42 7.69 16.12
CA MET A 94 -3.01 6.57 16.86
C MET A 94 -1.90 5.73 17.49
N SER A 95 -2.15 5.24 18.71
CA SER A 95 -1.37 4.14 19.26
C SER A 95 -1.64 2.84 18.45
N ALA A 96 -0.75 1.86 18.57
CA ALA A 96 -0.95 0.56 17.93
C ALA A 96 -2.30 -0.09 18.31
N ARG A 97 -2.68 0.01 19.59
CA ARG A 97 -3.97 -0.53 20.11
C ARG A 97 -5.17 0.16 19.47
N GLU A 98 -5.14 1.49 19.38
CA GLU A 98 -6.22 2.27 18.75
C GLU A 98 -6.34 1.94 17.27
N TYR A 99 -5.21 1.89 16.57
CA TYR A 99 -5.20 1.51 15.16
C TYR A 99 -5.76 0.11 14.92
N PHE A 100 -5.38 -0.87 15.75
CA PHE A 100 -5.92 -2.23 15.66
C PHE A 100 -7.45 -2.29 15.82
N ALA A 101 -8.02 -1.47 16.70
CA ALA A 101 -9.47 -1.37 16.86
C ALA A 101 -10.14 -0.65 15.68
N TYR A 102 -9.44 0.33 15.08
CA TYR A 102 -9.98 1.20 14.05
C TYR A 102 -9.84 0.65 12.63
N LYS A 103 -8.78 -0.11 12.32
CA LYS A 103 -8.38 -0.47 10.95
C LYS A 103 -9.48 -1.13 10.11
N LYS A 104 -10.40 -1.87 10.71
CA LYS A 104 -11.53 -2.47 10.00
C LYS A 104 -12.49 -1.45 9.40
N GLN A 105 -12.55 -0.26 9.96
CA GLN A 105 -13.35 0.85 9.45
C GLN A 105 -12.75 1.44 8.17
N LEU A 106 -11.48 1.17 7.89
CA LEU A 106 -10.77 1.62 6.69
C LEU A 106 -10.98 0.70 5.48
N ILE A 107 -11.62 -0.47 5.65
CA ILE A 107 -11.88 -1.41 4.54
C ILE A 107 -12.64 -0.74 3.39
N PRO A 108 -13.70 0.07 3.61
CA PRO A 108 -14.37 0.77 2.52
C PRO A 108 -13.45 1.68 1.72
N ASP A 109 -12.55 2.42 2.39
CA ASP A 109 -11.58 3.30 1.72
C ASP A 109 -10.58 2.51 0.89
N ILE A 110 -10.08 1.39 1.43
CA ILE A 110 -9.18 0.46 0.73
C ILE A 110 -9.86 -0.10 -0.52
N MET A 111 -11.10 -0.57 -0.39
CA MET A 111 -11.85 -1.17 -1.50
C MET A 111 -12.19 -0.12 -2.58
N LYS A 112 -12.53 1.09 -2.18
CA LYS A 112 -12.78 2.19 -3.11
C LYS A 112 -11.53 2.50 -3.95
N ALA A 113 -10.36 2.59 -3.30
CA ALA A 113 -9.09 2.79 -3.97
C ALA A 113 -8.76 1.63 -4.93
N PHE A 114 -8.95 0.39 -4.48
CA PHE A 114 -8.71 -0.80 -5.29
C PHE A 114 -9.61 -0.83 -6.55
N HIS A 115 -10.92 -0.60 -6.40
CA HIS A 115 -11.85 -0.61 -7.52
C HIS A 115 -11.55 0.49 -8.55
N LYS A 116 -11.13 1.68 -8.09
CA LYS A 116 -10.71 2.73 -9.02
C LYS A 116 -9.53 2.27 -9.89
N LEU A 117 -8.52 1.64 -9.29
CA LEU A 117 -7.39 1.09 -10.06
C LEU A 117 -7.82 -0.07 -10.98
N GLU A 118 -8.76 -0.92 -10.54
CA GLU A 118 -9.28 -2.03 -11.31
C GLU A 118 -10.02 -1.57 -12.58
N GLU A 119 -10.76 -0.47 -12.52
CA GLU A 119 -11.45 0.12 -13.68
C GLU A 119 -10.47 0.66 -14.74
N GLU A 120 -9.30 1.14 -14.31
CA GLU A 120 -8.33 1.81 -15.17
C GLU A 120 -7.24 0.87 -15.73
N ASN A 121 -7.08 -0.34 -15.15
CA ASN A 121 -5.97 -1.22 -15.44
C ASN A 121 -6.40 -2.64 -15.78
N ASP A 122 -5.61 -3.32 -16.60
CA ASP A 122 -5.83 -4.72 -16.98
C ASP A 122 -5.27 -5.67 -15.91
N ILE A 123 -4.22 -5.23 -15.19
CA ILE A 123 -3.53 -6.02 -14.16
C ILE A 123 -3.24 -5.14 -12.94
N ILE A 124 -3.60 -5.63 -11.76
CA ILE A 124 -3.18 -5.04 -10.47
C ILE A 124 -2.16 -5.97 -9.81
N VAL A 125 -0.94 -5.47 -9.60
CA VAL A 125 0.11 -6.18 -8.86
C VAL A 125 -0.01 -5.84 -7.38
N ILE A 126 -0.53 -6.77 -6.59
CA ILE A 126 -0.80 -6.55 -5.16
C ILE A 126 0.41 -7.01 -4.34
N GLU A 127 0.97 -6.11 -3.54
CA GLU A 127 1.93 -6.43 -2.49
C GLU A 127 1.18 -6.69 -1.17
N GLY A 128 1.34 -7.87 -0.59
CA GLY A 128 0.75 -8.20 0.70
C GLY A 128 1.38 -7.39 1.84
N ALA A 129 0.55 -6.93 2.75
CA ALA A 129 0.95 -6.28 3.99
C ALA A 129 1.07 -7.34 5.11
N GLY A 130 2.17 -7.31 5.87
CA GLY A 130 2.42 -8.28 6.93
C GLY A 130 2.95 -9.64 6.44
N SER A 131 2.81 -10.64 7.29
CA SER A 131 3.27 -12.01 7.03
C SER A 131 2.12 -13.02 7.18
N PRO A 132 1.84 -13.86 6.17
CA PRO A 132 0.85 -14.93 6.27
C PRO A 132 1.25 -16.02 7.28
N ALA A 133 2.51 -16.04 7.72
CA ALA A 133 2.99 -16.96 8.75
C ALA A 133 2.56 -16.55 10.18
N GLU A 134 2.14 -15.31 10.38
CA GLU A 134 1.65 -14.81 11.67
C GLU A 134 0.16 -15.17 11.87
N ILE A 135 -0.08 -16.45 12.21
CA ILE A 135 -1.44 -17.02 12.35
C ILE A 135 -2.31 -16.22 13.32
N ASN A 136 -1.72 -15.61 14.35
CA ASN A 136 -2.41 -14.84 15.39
C ASN A 136 -3.08 -13.57 14.83
N LEU A 137 -2.60 -13.04 13.72
CA LEU A 137 -3.05 -11.79 13.13
C LEU A 137 -4.12 -11.99 12.04
N LYS A 138 -4.31 -13.23 11.54
CA LYS A 138 -5.25 -13.53 10.44
C LYS A 138 -6.66 -12.99 10.62
N LYS A 139 -7.22 -13.04 11.83
CA LYS A 139 -8.60 -12.58 12.10
C LYS A 139 -8.78 -11.06 11.95
N ASN A 140 -7.67 -10.32 11.96
CA ASN A 140 -7.66 -8.86 11.96
C ASN A 140 -6.81 -8.30 10.81
N ASP A 141 -6.43 -9.13 9.84
CA ASP A 141 -5.71 -8.67 8.65
C ASP A 141 -6.66 -7.95 7.68
N ILE A 142 -6.13 -6.93 6.99
CA ILE A 142 -6.87 -6.10 6.02
C ILE A 142 -6.04 -5.92 4.76
#